data_67a8ab810ec2e04ad4db6038d7d2673a
#
_entry.id   67a8ab810ec2e04ad4db6038d7d2673a
#
_cell.length_a   1.000
_cell.length_b   1.000
_cell.length_c   1.000
_cell.angle_alpha   90.00
_cell.angle_beta   90.00
_cell.angle_gamma   90.00
#
_symmetry.space_group_name_H-M   'P 1'
#
loop_
_entity.id
_entity.type
_entity.pdbx_description
1 polymer ?
#
loop_
_entity_poly.entity_id
_entity_poly.type
_entity_poly.pdbx_seq_one_letter_code
_entity_poly.pdbx_strand_id
1 'polypeptide(L)'
;MNGSGENVAGCASCAGRCCREYRVAVTVADVRTLAAGTDLHPREFLTLRPVDSTRNGFRTRPRGPAHELNLVRRPANGGCVFLMEIAPGKARCGAYAHRPLVCRSYPTFLRAGAVAVRPDVKCGPGSWSLAAMDLPGYRRDLVHSQAAWTEHWKIVTAWNAALDAAAPDAAPADLYEFLLTGAMPR
;
A
#
# COMPACT_ATOMS: atom_id res chain seq x y z
N MET A 1 19.16 -11.42 1.94
CA MET A 1 18.56 -12.41 1.01
C MET A 1 17.85 -13.44 1.88
N ASN A 2 16.55 -13.39 2.00
CA ASN A 2 15.77 -14.56 2.44
C ASN A 2 14.34 -14.36 1.99
N GLY A 3 13.98 -15.15 1.00
CA GLY A 3 12.65 -15.17 0.42
C GLY A 3 11.61 -15.69 1.39
N SER A 4 10.95 -14.78 2.05
CA SER A 4 9.66 -15.06 2.65
C SER A 4 8.64 -15.05 1.54
N GLY A 5 8.39 -16.15 0.87
CA GLY A 5 7.31 -16.01 -0.05
C GLY A 5 7.03 -17.07 -1.10
N GLU A 6 7.70 -18.15 -1.13
CA GLU A 6 7.46 -19.15 -2.18
C GLU A 6 6.43 -20.25 -1.83
N ASN A 7 5.85 -20.22 -0.65
CA ASN A 7 4.95 -21.28 -0.21
C ASN A 7 3.49 -20.86 -0.07
N VAL A 8 3.01 -20.04 -0.99
CA VAL A 8 1.59 -19.79 -1.01
C VAL A 8 1.02 -20.40 -2.29
N ALA A 9 0.69 -21.67 -2.22
CA ALA A 9 0.07 -22.42 -3.33
C ALA A 9 -1.08 -21.62 -3.99
N GLY A 10 -1.81 -20.82 -3.22
CA GLY A 10 -2.88 -19.96 -3.71
C GLY A 10 -2.43 -18.82 -4.63
N CYS A 11 -1.19 -18.27 -4.50
CA CYS A 11 -0.71 -17.20 -5.36
C CYS A 11 0.02 -17.70 -6.61
N ALA A 12 0.57 -18.89 -6.59
CA ALA A 12 1.34 -19.45 -7.71
C ALA A 12 0.49 -19.65 -8.98
N SER A 13 -0.80 -19.98 -8.80
CA SER A 13 -1.79 -20.17 -9.88
C SER A 13 -2.87 -19.09 -9.91
N CYS A 14 -2.69 -17.97 -9.20
CA CYS A 14 -3.72 -16.96 -9.03
C CYS A 14 -3.88 -16.06 -10.26
N ALA A 15 -5.12 -15.74 -10.62
CA ALA A 15 -5.45 -14.74 -11.63
C ALA A 15 -5.29 -13.28 -11.12
N GLY A 16 -4.67 -13.06 -9.96
CA GLY A 16 -4.49 -11.73 -9.39
C GLY A 16 -5.77 -11.12 -8.81
N ARG A 17 -6.66 -11.92 -8.23
CA ARG A 17 -7.98 -11.45 -7.73
C ARG A 17 -7.86 -10.31 -6.74
N CYS A 18 -6.99 -10.42 -5.72
CA CYS A 18 -6.78 -9.32 -4.76
C CYS A 18 -6.35 -8.01 -5.46
N CYS A 19 -5.47 -8.10 -6.48
CA CYS A 19 -5.03 -6.95 -7.27
C CYS A 19 -6.13 -6.37 -8.17
N ARG A 20 -7.18 -7.12 -8.46
CA ARG A 20 -8.32 -6.68 -9.27
C ARG A 20 -9.48 -6.15 -8.43
N GLU A 21 -9.63 -6.63 -7.20
CA GLU A 21 -10.80 -6.33 -6.39
C GLU A 21 -10.53 -5.34 -5.27
N TYR A 22 -9.34 -5.39 -4.64
CA TYR A 22 -9.01 -4.45 -3.57
C TYR A 22 -8.43 -3.14 -4.08
N ARG A 23 -8.79 -2.08 -3.39
CA ARG A 23 -8.06 -0.82 -3.41
C ARG A 23 -6.99 -0.90 -2.35
N VAL A 24 -5.75 -0.64 -2.74
CA VAL A 24 -4.59 -0.82 -1.87
C VAL A 24 -4.16 0.55 -1.36
N ALA A 25 -4.53 0.86 -0.13
CA ALA A 25 -3.98 2.00 0.59
C ALA A 25 -2.53 1.69 0.99
N VAL A 26 -1.65 2.68 0.88
CA VAL A 26 -0.22 2.53 1.14
C VAL A 26 0.30 3.59 2.10
N THR A 27 1.33 3.24 2.85
CA THR A 27 2.05 4.17 3.73
C THR A 27 3.15 4.92 2.97
N VAL A 28 3.71 5.97 3.58
CA VAL A 28 4.90 6.66 3.02
C VAL A 28 6.08 5.70 2.87
N ALA A 29 6.27 4.78 3.82
CA ALA A 29 7.30 3.76 3.74
C ALA A 29 7.12 2.83 2.54
N ASP A 30 5.88 2.41 2.26
CA ASP A 30 5.56 1.60 1.07
C ASP A 30 5.86 2.37 -0.22
N VAL A 31 5.53 3.67 -0.28
CA VAL A 31 5.81 4.53 -1.45
C VAL A 31 7.30 4.57 -1.74
N ARG A 32 8.14 4.83 -0.71
CA ARG A 32 9.59 4.86 -0.85
C ARG A 32 10.17 3.52 -1.28
N THR A 33 9.67 2.43 -0.69
CA THR A 33 10.08 1.06 -1.06
C THR A 33 9.73 0.72 -2.50
N LEU A 34 8.53 1.10 -2.95
CA LEU A 34 8.09 0.90 -4.33
C LEU A 34 8.92 1.74 -5.29
N ALA A 35 9.11 3.03 -5.03
CA ALA A 35 9.90 3.91 -5.89
C ALA A 35 11.33 3.40 -6.05
N ALA A 36 12.01 3.08 -4.94
CA ALA A 36 13.37 2.56 -4.96
C ALA A 36 13.51 1.19 -5.64
N GLY A 37 12.49 0.34 -5.53
CA GLY A 37 12.54 -1.03 -6.05
C GLY A 37 12.03 -1.20 -7.46
N THR A 38 11.31 -0.22 -8.02
CA THR A 38 10.75 -0.26 -9.38
C THR A 38 11.30 0.82 -10.30
N ASP A 39 12.09 1.75 -9.76
CA ASP A 39 12.58 2.95 -10.46
C ASP A 39 11.46 3.83 -11.06
N LEU A 40 10.25 3.72 -10.50
CA LEU A 40 9.10 4.52 -10.90
C LEU A 40 8.91 5.71 -9.97
N HIS A 41 8.56 6.84 -10.55
CA HIS A 41 8.16 8.01 -9.77
C HIS A 41 6.76 7.77 -9.15
N PRO A 42 6.47 8.27 -7.92
CA PRO A 42 5.17 8.06 -7.26
C PRO A 42 3.95 8.48 -8.10
N ARG A 43 4.08 9.47 -8.98
CA ARG A 43 3.02 9.90 -9.91
C ARG A 43 2.57 8.78 -10.87
N GLU A 44 3.41 7.78 -11.11
CA GLU A 44 3.12 6.69 -12.05
C GLU A 44 2.33 5.55 -11.39
N PHE A 45 2.42 5.42 -10.05
CA PHE A 45 1.77 4.32 -9.35
C PHE A 45 0.84 4.72 -8.21
N LEU A 46 0.79 6.01 -7.83
CA LEU A 46 -0.10 6.51 -6.78
C LEU A 46 -1.27 7.32 -7.34
N THR A 47 -2.40 7.19 -6.67
CA THR A 47 -3.54 8.09 -6.78
C THR A 47 -3.92 8.63 -5.40
N LEU A 48 -4.27 9.89 -5.35
CA LEU A 48 -4.80 10.55 -4.16
C LEU A 48 -6.31 10.36 -4.13
N ARG A 49 -6.78 9.60 -3.15
CA ARG A 49 -8.21 9.33 -3.00
C ARG A 49 -8.79 10.19 -1.89
N PRO A 50 -9.81 11.01 -2.17
CA PRO A 50 -10.47 11.75 -1.11
C PRO A 50 -10.97 10.83 0.00
N VAL A 51 -10.80 11.27 1.25
CA VAL A 51 -11.38 10.65 2.44
C VAL A 51 -12.45 11.57 3.00
N ASP A 52 -13.37 11.00 3.78
CA ASP A 52 -14.38 11.81 4.47
C ASP A 52 -13.74 12.71 5.53
N SER A 53 -14.46 13.73 5.95
CA SER A 53 -13.98 14.75 6.88
C SER A 53 -13.61 14.22 8.29
N THR A 54 -14.01 13.00 8.61
CA THR A 54 -13.70 12.33 9.89
C THR A 54 -12.38 11.59 9.87
N ARG A 55 -11.80 11.38 8.68
CA ARG A 55 -10.55 10.63 8.49
C ARG A 55 -9.39 11.57 8.21
N ASN A 56 -8.25 11.25 8.78
CA ASN A 56 -7.01 11.97 8.48
C ASN A 56 -6.45 11.54 7.11
N GLY A 57 -5.71 12.44 6.47
CA GLY A 57 -5.06 12.19 5.18
C GLY A 57 -4.20 13.37 4.76
N PHE A 58 -3.42 13.20 3.71
CA PHE A 58 -2.62 14.28 3.12
C PHE A 58 -3.51 15.32 2.45
N ARG A 59 -3.26 16.58 2.72
CA ARG A 59 -3.84 17.70 1.98
C ARG A 59 -2.87 18.17 0.89
N THR A 60 -3.40 18.64 -0.22
CA THR A 60 -2.61 19.19 -1.34
C THR A 60 -2.58 20.72 -1.34
N ARG A 61 -3.37 21.34 -0.45
CA ARG A 61 -3.42 22.80 -0.22
C ARG A 61 -3.88 23.05 1.21
N PRO A 62 -3.56 24.24 1.78
CA PRO A 62 -4.03 24.64 3.10
C PRO A 62 -5.55 24.48 3.22
N ARG A 63 -6.01 23.89 4.32
CA ARG A 63 -7.43 23.66 4.61
C ARG A 63 -8.23 22.93 3.52
N GLY A 64 -7.52 22.28 2.57
CA GLY A 64 -8.13 21.50 1.50
C GLY A 64 -8.63 20.13 1.97
N PRO A 65 -9.29 19.36 1.07
CA PRO A 65 -9.73 18.02 1.37
C PRO A 65 -8.53 17.10 1.66
N ALA A 66 -8.74 16.15 2.56
CA ALA A 66 -7.76 15.13 2.89
C ALA A 66 -7.83 13.95 1.89
N HIS A 67 -6.71 13.34 1.65
CA HIS A 67 -6.57 12.22 0.72
C HIS A 67 -5.74 11.11 1.34
N GLU A 68 -6.12 9.87 1.08
CA GLU A 68 -5.29 8.70 1.32
C GLU A 68 -4.46 8.35 0.07
N LEU A 69 -3.28 7.79 0.28
CA LEU A 69 -2.43 7.28 -0.78
C LEU A 69 -2.91 5.89 -1.19
N ASN A 70 -3.24 5.71 -2.46
CA ASN A 70 -3.67 4.43 -3.00
C ASN A 70 -2.84 4.06 -4.25
N LEU A 71 -2.65 2.77 -4.49
CA LEU A 71 -2.11 2.33 -5.76
C LEU A 71 -3.10 2.61 -6.89
N VAL A 72 -2.56 3.08 -8.02
CA VAL A 72 -3.33 3.30 -9.25
C VAL A 72 -3.97 2.00 -9.71
N ARG A 73 -5.20 2.09 -10.18
CA ARG A 73 -5.90 1.02 -10.87
C ARG A 73 -6.01 1.35 -12.35
N ARG A 74 -5.63 0.41 -13.19
CA ARG A 74 -5.68 0.60 -14.66
C ARG A 74 -7.13 0.74 -15.13
N PRO A 75 -7.48 1.80 -15.88
CA PRO A 75 -8.86 1.98 -16.36
C PRO A 75 -9.34 0.81 -17.22
N ALA A 76 -8.47 0.25 -18.05
CA ALA A 76 -8.82 -0.78 -19.02
C ALA A 76 -9.33 -2.09 -18.41
N ASN A 77 -8.82 -2.49 -17.23
CA ASN A 77 -9.15 -3.80 -16.63
C ASN A 77 -9.38 -3.74 -15.12
N GLY A 78 -9.38 -2.55 -14.55
CA GLY A 78 -9.57 -2.33 -13.12
C GLY A 78 -8.49 -2.93 -12.22
N GLY A 79 -7.42 -3.47 -12.77
CA GLY A 79 -6.33 -4.09 -12.01
C GLY A 79 -5.36 -3.06 -11.42
N CYS A 80 -4.66 -3.46 -10.34
CA CYS A 80 -3.54 -2.69 -9.80
C CYS A 80 -2.49 -2.41 -10.89
N VAL A 81 -1.85 -1.24 -10.86
CA VAL A 81 -0.81 -0.86 -11.83
C VAL A 81 0.32 -1.87 -11.96
N PHE A 82 0.66 -2.56 -10.87
CA PHE A 82 1.72 -3.59 -10.84
C PHE A 82 1.23 -4.99 -11.25
N LEU A 83 -0.05 -5.18 -11.57
CA LEU A 83 -0.55 -6.48 -11.99
C LEU A 83 -0.10 -6.80 -13.40
N MET A 84 0.60 -7.91 -13.58
CA MET A 84 1.03 -8.44 -14.89
C MET A 84 0.32 -9.77 -15.15
N GLU A 85 -0.30 -9.90 -16.31
CA GLU A 85 -0.78 -11.19 -16.83
C GLU A 85 0.39 -11.91 -17.50
N ILE A 86 0.73 -13.08 -16.98
CA ILE A 86 1.87 -13.88 -17.48
C ILE A 86 1.42 -15.06 -18.35
N ALA A 87 0.16 -15.45 -18.25
CA ALA A 87 -0.52 -16.44 -19.07
C ALA A 87 -2.04 -16.30 -18.88
N PRO A 88 -2.88 -16.89 -19.75
CA PRO A 88 -4.33 -16.91 -19.55
C PRO A 88 -4.70 -17.42 -18.14
N GLY A 89 -5.42 -16.62 -17.39
CA GLY A 89 -5.83 -16.93 -16.01
C GLY A 89 -4.73 -16.91 -14.95
N LYS A 90 -3.49 -16.50 -15.31
CA LYS A 90 -2.37 -16.36 -14.37
C LYS A 90 -1.83 -14.94 -14.37
N ALA A 91 -1.69 -14.37 -13.19
CA ALA A 91 -1.15 -13.03 -13.04
C ALA A 91 -0.17 -12.95 -11.87
N ARG A 92 0.79 -12.04 -11.95
CA ARG A 92 1.77 -11.78 -10.90
C ARG A 92 1.92 -10.28 -10.65
N CYS A 93 2.43 -9.95 -9.49
CA CYS A 93 2.79 -8.57 -9.16
C CYS A 93 4.16 -8.25 -9.74
N GLY A 94 4.28 -7.23 -10.60
CA GLY A 94 5.56 -6.75 -11.15
C GLY A 94 6.49 -6.16 -10.09
N ALA A 95 5.92 -5.65 -8.99
CA ALA A 95 6.68 -5.17 -7.83
C ALA A 95 6.76 -6.22 -6.70
N TYR A 96 6.83 -7.53 -7.01
CA TYR A 96 6.66 -8.60 -6.01
C TYR A 96 7.60 -8.47 -4.81
N ALA A 97 8.89 -8.20 -5.03
CA ALA A 97 9.89 -8.05 -3.97
C ALA A 97 9.66 -6.79 -3.12
N HIS A 98 9.01 -5.77 -3.69
CA HIS A 98 8.79 -4.45 -3.08
C HIS A 98 7.33 -4.18 -2.77
N ARG A 99 6.51 -5.24 -2.68
CA ARG A 99 5.07 -5.12 -2.40
C ARG A 99 4.82 -4.34 -1.12
N PRO A 100 3.78 -3.48 -1.10
CA PRO A 100 3.32 -2.87 0.14
C PRO A 100 3.08 -3.89 1.24
N LEU A 101 3.30 -3.50 2.48
CA LEU A 101 3.14 -4.38 3.64
C LEU A 101 1.76 -5.02 3.71
N VAL A 102 0.70 -4.28 3.33
CA VAL A 102 -0.66 -4.82 3.26
C VAL A 102 -0.81 -5.93 2.20
N CYS A 103 -0.05 -5.85 1.10
CA CYS A 103 -0.04 -6.89 0.08
C CYS A 103 0.82 -8.09 0.49
N ARG A 104 1.89 -7.87 1.26
CA ARG A 104 2.76 -8.94 1.78
C ARG A 104 2.06 -9.76 2.85
N SER A 105 1.32 -9.09 3.72
CA SER A 105 0.57 -9.74 4.80
C SER A 105 -0.78 -10.33 4.37
N TYR A 106 -1.29 -10.02 3.16
CA TYR A 106 -2.53 -10.61 2.69
C TYR A 106 -2.40 -12.14 2.52
N PRO A 107 -3.37 -12.92 2.93
CA PRO A 107 -4.72 -12.58 3.38
C PRO A 107 -4.89 -12.55 4.91
N THR A 108 -3.84 -12.27 5.66
CA THR A 108 -3.87 -12.36 7.13
C THR A 108 -4.15 -11.04 7.83
N PHE A 109 -4.51 -11.13 9.10
CA PHE A 109 -4.61 -10.01 10.03
C PHE A 109 -4.30 -10.51 11.45
N LEU A 110 -4.10 -9.58 12.39
CA LEU A 110 -3.96 -9.94 13.80
C LEU A 110 -5.34 -9.94 14.47
N ARG A 111 -5.70 -11.07 15.08
CA ARG A 111 -6.88 -11.22 15.93
C ARG A 111 -6.43 -11.57 17.34
N ALA A 112 -6.64 -10.69 18.29
CA ALA A 112 -6.16 -10.87 19.67
C ALA A 112 -4.66 -11.24 19.73
N GLY A 113 -3.83 -10.61 18.89
CA GLY A 113 -2.39 -10.87 18.83
C GLY A 113 -1.97 -12.12 18.07
N ALA A 114 -2.87 -12.97 17.64
CA ALA A 114 -2.60 -14.15 16.80
C ALA A 114 -2.85 -13.85 15.31
N VAL A 115 -2.09 -14.52 14.43
CA VAL A 115 -2.32 -14.45 12.99
C VAL A 115 -3.57 -15.25 12.64
N ALA A 116 -4.48 -14.63 11.90
CA ALA A 116 -5.70 -15.23 11.40
C ALA A 116 -5.89 -14.89 9.91
N VAL A 117 -6.62 -15.72 9.17
CA VAL A 117 -7.02 -15.44 7.80
C VAL A 117 -8.27 -14.55 7.81
N ARG A 118 -8.29 -13.54 6.98
CA ARG A 118 -9.44 -12.63 6.82
C ARG A 118 -10.67 -13.37 6.33
N PRO A 119 -11.85 -13.04 6.84
CA PRO A 119 -13.09 -13.69 6.39
C PRO A 119 -13.52 -13.29 4.97
N ASP A 120 -13.04 -12.11 4.50
CA ASP A 120 -13.41 -11.49 3.22
C ASP A 120 -12.39 -11.73 2.10
N VAL A 121 -11.59 -12.82 2.21
CA VAL A 121 -10.58 -13.14 1.19
C VAL A 121 -11.21 -13.33 -0.19
N LYS A 122 -10.52 -12.81 -1.21
CA LYS A 122 -10.96 -12.91 -2.62
C LYS A 122 -10.41 -14.13 -3.35
N CYS A 123 -9.58 -14.90 -2.67
CA CYS A 123 -9.09 -16.19 -3.17
C CYS A 123 -10.21 -17.24 -3.10
N GLY A 124 -10.12 -18.27 -3.92
CA GLY A 124 -11.10 -19.38 -3.87
C GLY A 124 -11.11 -20.09 -2.51
N PRO A 125 -12.20 -20.77 -2.18
CA PRO A 125 -12.29 -21.57 -0.96
C PRO A 125 -11.10 -22.54 -0.83
N GLY A 126 -10.55 -22.68 0.37
CA GLY A 126 -9.42 -23.58 0.63
C GLY A 126 -8.06 -23.10 0.09
N SER A 127 -7.97 -21.93 -0.54
CA SER A 127 -6.70 -21.40 -1.05
C SER A 127 -5.66 -21.12 0.03
N TRP A 128 -6.09 -21.02 1.29
CA TRP A 128 -5.24 -20.68 2.42
C TRP A 128 -5.49 -21.59 3.61
N SER A 129 -4.41 -22.19 4.11
CA SER A 129 -4.41 -22.99 5.34
C SER A 129 -3.35 -22.41 6.28
N LEU A 130 -3.75 -22.05 7.49
CA LEU A 130 -2.82 -21.56 8.51
C LEU A 130 -1.70 -22.56 8.78
N ALA A 131 -1.98 -23.86 8.70
CA ALA A 131 -0.98 -24.91 8.91
C ALA A 131 0.12 -24.96 7.84
N ALA A 132 -0.16 -24.40 6.65
CA ALA A 132 0.79 -24.36 5.53
C ALA A 132 1.46 -22.99 5.37
N MET A 133 1.21 -22.04 6.27
CA MET A 133 1.71 -20.68 6.18
C MET A 133 2.90 -20.45 7.12
N ASP A 134 3.84 -19.59 6.69
CA ASP A 134 4.88 -19.04 7.58
C ASP A 134 4.27 -18.02 8.56
N LEU A 135 3.59 -18.52 9.61
CA LEU A 135 2.93 -17.66 10.59
C LEU A 135 3.89 -16.67 11.27
N PRO A 136 5.14 -17.04 11.64
CA PRO A 136 6.11 -16.09 12.16
C PRO A 136 6.41 -14.94 11.17
N GLY A 137 6.59 -15.25 9.88
CA GLY A 137 6.80 -14.25 8.82
C GLY A 137 5.62 -13.33 8.65
N TYR A 138 4.42 -13.88 8.55
CA TYR A 138 3.18 -13.08 8.49
C TYR A 138 3.00 -12.20 9.72
N ARG A 139 3.30 -12.71 10.93
CA ARG A 139 3.25 -11.90 12.15
C ARG A 139 4.22 -10.72 12.09
N ARG A 140 5.47 -10.94 11.66
CA ARG A 140 6.45 -9.84 11.49
C ARG A 140 5.95 -8.78 10.52
N ASP A 141 5.43 -9.18 9.35
CA ASP A 141 4.90 -8.24 8.35
C ASP A 141 3.69 -7.46 8.88
N LEU A 142 2.80 -8.09 9.65
CA LEU A 142 1.64 -7.44 10.26
C LEU A 142 2.04 -6.43 11.33
N VAL A 143 2.98 -6.78 12.23
CA VAL A 143 3.50 -5.85 13.24
C VAL A 143 4.23 -4.69 12.57
N HIS A 144 5.05 -4.97 11.56
CA HIS A 144 5.72 -3.93 10.78
C HIS A 144 4.72 -3.02 10.08
N SER A 145 3.65 -3.57 9.53
CA SER A 145 2.57 -2.79 8.93
C SER A 145 1.91 -1.84 9.93
N GLN A 146 1.62 -2.30 11.15
CA GLN A 146 1.07 -1.44 12.20
C GLN A 146 2.01 -0.27 12.56
N ALA A 147 3.30 -0.56 12.71
CA ALA A 147 4.31 0.46 12.98
C ALA A 147 4.43 1.47 11.81
N ALA A 148 4.42 1.00 10.57
CA ALA A 148 4.46 1.84 9.37
C ALA A 148 3.23 2.75 9.26
N TRP A 149 2.03 2.27 9.62
CA TRP A 149 0.84 3.10 9.68
C TRP A 149 0.89 4.14 10.80
N THR A 150 1.42 3.79 11.97
CA THR A 150 1.64 4.74 13.07
C THR A 150 2.55 5.89 12.63
N GLU A 151 3.66 5.57 11.97
CA GLU A 151 4.57 6.58 11.46
C GLU A 151 3.97 7.39 10.32
N HIS A 152 3.24 6.74 9.42
CA HIS A 152 2.50 7.39 8.34
C HIS A 152 1.58 8.52 8.88
N TRP A 153 0.84 8.27 9.95
CA TRP A 153 -0.05 9.28 10.52
C TRP A 153 0.68 10.46 11.17
N LYS A 154 1.86 10.24 11.75
CA LYS A 154 2.72 11.33 12.22
C LYS A 154 3.18 12.21 11.05
N ILE A 155 3.61 11.56 9.96
CA ILE A 155 4.06 12.25 8.73
C ILE A 155 2.90 13.07 8.12
N VAL A 156 1.70 12.50 8.03
CA VAL A 156 0.49 13.21 7.56
C VAL A 156 0.22 14.45 8.41
N THR A 157 0.30 14.33 9.73
CA THR A 157 0.07 15.44 10.65
C THR A 157 1.11 16.54 10.47
N ALA A 158 2.39 16.19 10.38
CA ALA A 158 3.49 17.14 10.18
C ALA A 158 3.39 17.85 8.83
N TRP A 159 3.11 17.12 7.74
CA TRP A 159 2.87 17.69 6.42
C TRP A 159 1.73 18.71 6.42
N ASN A 160 0.58 18.32 6.98
CA ASN A 160 -0.60 19.19 7.00
C ASN A 160 -0.35 20.45 7.83
N ALA A 161 0.37 20.34 8.95
CA ALA A 161 0.75 21.50 9.78
C ALA A 161 1.71 22.44 9.03
N ALA A 162 2.72 21.89 8.34
CA ALA A 162 3.65 22.70 7.54
C ALA A 162 2.92 23.40 6.38
N LEU A 163 1.99 22.70 5.73
CA LEU A 163 1.18 23.26 4.65
C LEU A 163 0.27 24.43 5.13
N ASP A 164 -0.29 24.32 6.34
CA ASP A 164 -1.11 25.38 6.93
C ASP A 164 -0.29 26.58 7.41
N ALA A 165 0.98 26.35 7.74
CA ALA A 165 1.91 27.41 8.19
C ALA A 165 2.63 28.11 7.03
N ALA A 166 2.60 27.54 5.81
CA ALA A 166 3.24 28.14 4.64
C ALA A 166 2.65 29.50 4.30
N ALA A 167 3.50 30.42 3.84
CA ALA A 167 3.08 31.76 3.42
C ALA A 167 2.05 31.69 2.28
N PRO A 168 1.11 32.66 2.19
CA PRO A 168 0.08 32.63 1.14
C PRO A 168 0.64 32.68 -0.29
N ASP A 169 1.83 33.23 -0.46
CA ASP A 169 2.59 33.37 -1.70
C ASP A 169 3.63 32.25 -1.90
N ALA A 170 3.71 31.29 -0.97
CA ALA A 170 4.61 30.15 -1.11
C ALA A 170 4.29 29.34 -2.37
N ALA A 171 5.33 28.82 -3.01
CA ALA A 171 5.17 27.91 -4.13
C ALA A 171 4.33 26.69 -3.73
N PRO A 172 3.46 26.18 -4.63
CA PRO A 172 2.66 25.00 -4.35
C PRO A 172 3.54 23.83 -3.89
N ALA A 173 3.23 23.28 -2.72
CA ALA A 173 3.97 22.14 -2.20
C ALA A 173 3.70 20.90 -3.05
N ASP A 174 4.76 20.21 -3.47
CA ASP A 174 4.67 18.97 -4.22
C ASP A 174 4.65 17.77 -3.26
N LEU A 175 3.47 17.20 -3.04
CA LEU A 175 3.30 16.04 -2.18
C LEU A 175 4.12 14.84 -2.68
N TYR A 176 4.24 14.63 -3.97
CA TYR A 176 4.96 13.47 -4.50
C TYR A 176 6.47 13.60 -4.27
N GLU A 177 7.03 14.79 -4.43
CA GLU A 177 8.41 15.07 -4.08
C GLU A 177 8.66 14.92 -2.58
N PHE A 178 7.74 15.41 -1.74
CA PHE A 178 7.83 15.18 -0.31
C PHE A 178 7.82 13.69 0.05
N LEU A 179 6.96 12.89 -0.58
CA LEU A 179 6.89 11.45 -0.32
C LEU A 179 8.24 10.75 -0.59
N LEU A 180 9.01 11.22 -1.57
CA LEU A 180 10.34 10.71 -1.90
C LEU A 180 11.41 11.25 -0.95
N THR A 181 11.50 12.56 -0.83
CA THR A 181 12.63 13.27 -0.23
C THR A 181 12.44 13.56 1.26
N GLY A 182 11.19 13.68 1.70
CA GLY A 182 10.83 14.17 3.04
C GLY A 182 10.92 15.70 3.17
N ALA A 183 11.17 16.44 2.07
CA ALA A 183 11.26 17.91 2.10
C ALA A 183 9.88 18.52 2.39
N MET A 184 9.77 19.23 3.52
CA MET A 184 8.53 19.90 3.92
C MET A 184 8.24 21.14 3.08
N PRO A 185 6.96 21.56 2.95
CA PRO A 185 6.58 22.86 2.40
C PRO A 185 7.32 23.99 3.13
N ARG A 186 7.78 24.98 2.38
CA ARG A 186 8.42 26.19 2.91
C ARG A 186 7.48 27.37 2.90
#